data_adfd63bf08c8bd4a73b18944e7e30de0
#
_entry.id   adfd63bf08c8bd4a73b18944e7e30de0
#
_cell.length_a   1.000
_cell.length_b   1.000
_cell.length_c   1.000
_cell.angle_alpha   90.00
_cell.angle_beta   90.00
_cell.angle_gamma   90.00
#
_symmetry.space_group_name_H-M   'P 1'
#
loop_
_entity.id
_entity.type
_entity.pdbx_description
1 polymer ?
#
loop_
_entity_poly.entity_id
_entity_poly.type
_entity_poly.pdbx_seq_one_letter_code
_entity_poly.pdbx_strand_id
1 'polypeptide(L)'
;MFLKSLLLFLAILPVAAFELPAKSSQCLVGVSDGWNSSNVTLTFYEKSGGAWKTVGESWKGRLGKSGLVWGKGLSPVPNGAVTKKEGDNRSPAGVFTIGGAWGYDSAIRKNPSLFYRKVTSRDLWVEDPASPKYNQNVILDHEPATAWEKKQQMKQNDDAHSLKLFIAHNAPPNVVPNAGSSIFFHIWRGGGTKPTAGCTTMEKPRLQWVISRIDPAKNPLYVLLPAADYQKYKAAWKLP
;
A
#
# COMPACT_ATOMS: atom_id res chain seq x y z
N MET A 1 46.05 41.21 18.56
CA MET A 1 44.79 41.11 17.81
C MET A 1 44.42 39.62 17.78
N PHE A 2 43.57 39.16 18.75
CA PHE A 2 43.23 37.75 18.90
C PHE A 2 41.92 37.48 18.16
N LEU A 3 42.00 36.63 17.12
CA LEU A 3 40.88 36.16 16.35
C LEU A 3 40.14 35.08 17.17
N LYS A 4 38.94 35.38 17.65
CA LYS A 4 38.05 34.39 18.30
C LYS A 4 37.36 33.59 17.20
N SER A 5 37.78 32.35 16.99
CA SER A 5 37.03 31.40 16.15
C SER A 5 35.70 31.03 16.81
N LEU A 6 34.61 31.42 16.20
CA LEU A 6 33.26 31.02 16.60
C LEU A 6 32.96 29.65 15.99
N LEU A 7 33.05 28.61 16.80
CA LEU A 7 32.59 27.26 16.41
C LEU A 7 31.04 27.22 16.39
N LEU A 8 30.49 27.20 15.20
CA LEU A 8 29.05 27.03 15.02
C LEU A 8 28.71 25.52 15.20
N PHE A 9 28.19 25.16 16.38
CA PHE A 9 27.61 23.82 16.58
C PHE A 9 26.27 23.76 15.83
N LEU A 10 26.26 23.09 14.70
CA LEU A 10 25.01 22.69 14.05
C LEU A 10 24.36 21.61 14.91
N ALA A 11 23.32 21.96 15.66
CA ALA A 11 22.49 21.01 16.36
C ALA A 11 21.75 20.15 15.33
N ILE A 12 22.20 18.93 15.13
CA ILE A 12 21.46 17.90 14.37
C ILE A 12 20.28 17.51 15.24
N LEU A 13 19.11 18.10 14.97
CA LEU A 13 17.86 17.64 15.59
C LEU A 13 17.67 16.17 15.18
N PRO A 14 17.45 15.25 16.15
CA PRO A 14 17.18 13.87 15.81
C PRO A 14 15.87 13.82 15.00
N VAL A 15 15.95 13.35 13.78
CA VAL A 15 14.75 12.92 13.02
C VAL A 15 14.06 11.91 13.91
N ALA A 16 12.81 12.19 14.29
CA ALA A 16 12.03 11.29 15.14
C ALA A 16 12.15 9.86 14.59
N ALA A 17 12.71 8.96 15.40
CA ALA A 17 12.99 7.61 14.98
C ALA A 17 11.66 6.89 14.72
N PHE A 18 11.28 6.69 13.47
CA PHE A 18 10.10 5.90 13.11
C PHE A 18 10.36 4.43 13.47
N GLU A 19 9.38 3.83 14.11
CA GLU A 19 9.32 2.38 14.35
C GLU A 19 7.93 1.86 13.94
N LEU A 20 7.84 0.60 13.54
CA LEU A 20 6.52 -0.01 13.33
C LEU A 20 5.68 0.09 14.61
N PRO A 21 4.38 0.44 14.50
CA PRO A 21 3.50 0.54 15.65
C PRO A 21 3.56 -0.72 16.53
N ALA A 22 3.82 -0.56 17.83
CA ALA A 22 4.00 -1.68 18.76
C ALA A 22 2.81 -2.65 18.78
N LYS A 23 1.59 -2.12 18.58
CA LYS A 23 0.33 -2.88 18.50
C LYS A 23 0.18 -3.72 17.23
N SER A 24 1.01 -3.47 16.21
CA SER A 24 0.94 -4.24 14.95
C SER A 24 1.63 -5.58 15.14
N SER A 25 0.90 -6.66 14.87
CA SER A 25 1.39 -8.03 14.98
C SER A 25 1.18 -8.86 13.71
N GLN A 26 0.72 -8.23 12.62
CA GLN A 26 0.72 -8.80 11.27
C GLN A 26 1.40 -7.83 10.30
N CYS A 27 2.21 -8.34 9.40
CA CYS A 27 2.90 -7.56 8.39
C CYS A 27 3.07 -8.35 7.09
N LEU A 28 2.59 -7.80 5.98
CA LEU A 28 2.98 -8.22 4.64
C LEU A 28 4.18 -7.38 4.22
N VAL A 29 5.31 -8.01 3.90
CA VAL A 29 6.52 -7.32 3.44
C VAL A 29 6.72 -7.59 1.96
N GLY A 30 6.84 -6.53 1.18
CA GLY A 30 7.25 -6.57 -0.22
C GLY A 30 8.67 -6.00 -0.37
N VAL A 31 9.56 -6.81 -0.91
CA VAL A 31 10.93 -6.39 -1.23
C VAL A 31 11.13 -6.46 -2.74
N SER A 32 11.45 -5.33 -3.35
CA SER A 32 11.80 -5.24 -4.77
C SER A 32 13.32 -5.17 -4.96
N ASP A 33 13.81 -5.55 -6.15
CA ASP A 33 15.25 -5.53 -6.46
C ASP A 33 15.80 -4.09 -6.48
N GLY A 34 14.94 -3.08 -6.69
CA GLY A 34 15.35 -1.67 -6.72
C GLY A 34 14.19 -0.74 -7.07
N TRP A 35 14.45 0.56 -7.05
CA TRP A 35 13.44 1.62 -7.27
C TRP A 35 12.75 1.55 -8.64
N ASN A 36 13.43 1.02 -9.67
CA ASN A 36 12.87 0.91 -11.02
C ASN A 36 12.35 -0.50 -11.34
N SER A 37 12.37 -1.43 -10.38
CA SER A 37 11.85 -2.79 -10.56
C SER A 37 10.33 -2.81 -10.45
N SER A 38 9.67 -3.47 -11.39
CA SER A 38 8.25 -3.82 -11.33
C SER A 38 8.01 -5.21 -10.73
N ASN A 39 9.06 -5.87 -10.20
CA ASN A 39 8.97 -7.16 -9.52
C ASN A 39 9.07 -6.96 -8.01
N VAL A 40 8.40 -7.82 -7.27
CA VAL A 40 8.44 -7.86 -5.81
C VAL A 40 8.39 -9.29 -5.31
N THR A 41 9.13 -9.56 -4.24
CA THR A 41 8.95 -10.76 -3.43
C THR A 41 8.15 -10.39 -2.19
N LEU A 42 7.04 -11.08 -1.96
CA LEU A 42 6.12 -10.85 -0.86
C LEU A 42 6.28 -11.94 0.20
N THR A 43 6.31 -11.56 1.47
CA THR A 43 6.41 -12.47 2.62
C THR A 43 5.47 -12.01 3.72
N PHE A 44 4.67 -12.92 4.25
CA PHE A 44 3.75 -12.62 5.35
C PHE A 44 4.39 -12.97 6.69
N TYR A 45 4.25 -12.07 7.66
CA TYR A 45 4.79 -12.21 9.01
C TYR A 45 3.72 -12.04 10.07
N GLU A 46 3.86 -12.77 11.17
CA GLU A 46 3.12 -12.53 12.41
C GLU A 46 4.09 -12.46 13.58
N LYS A 47 3.75 -11.64 14.60
CA LYS A 47 4.49 -11.65 15.87
C LYS A 47 4.06 -12.82 16.73
N SER A 48 5.07 -13.54 17.24
CA SER A 48 4.90 -14.59 18.23
C SER A 48 6.02 -14.45 19.27
N GLY A 49 5.64 -14.29 20.55
CA GLY A 49 6.62 -14.03 21.61
C GLY A 49 7.42 -12.74 21.42
N GLY A 50 6.79 -11.69 20.86
CA GLY A 50 7.43 -10.40 20.58
C GLY A 50 8.28 -10.32 19.31
N ALA A 51 8.63 -11.47 18.70
CA ALA A 51 9.44 -11.54 17.48
C ALA A 51 8.59 -11.79 16.23
N TRP A 52 8.99 -11.23 15.10
CA TRP A 52 8.41 -11.50 13.80
C TRP A 52 8.80 -12.89 13.30
N LYS A 53 7.83 -13.69 12.90
CA LYS A 53 8.02 -14.99 12.28
C LYS A 53 7.32 -15.05 10.95
N THR A 54 7.95 -15.67 9.95
CA THR A 54 7.32 -15.91 8.65
C THR A 54 6.15 -16.87 8.79
N VAL A 55 5.09 -16.62 8.01
CA VAL A 55 3.92 -17.50 7.91
C VAL A 55 3.76 -17.94 6.46
N GLY A 56 4.02 -19.21 6.21
CA GLY A 56 4.07 -19.76 4.85
C GLY A 56 5.34 -19.36 4.10
N GLU A 57 5.34 -19.64 2.81
CA GLU A 57 6.43 -19.31 1.88
C GLU A 57 6.28 -17.91 1.30
N SER A 58 7.41 -17.31 0.88
CA SER A 58 7.41 -16.09 0.08
C SER A 58 6.94 -16.38 -1.35
N TRP A 59 6.33 -15.38 -1.98
CA TRP A 59 5.84 -15.50 -3.36
C TRP A 59 6.14 -14.26 -4.21
N LYS A 60 6.04 -14.41 -5.51
CA LYS A 60 6.26 -13.31 -6.48
C LYS A 60 5.01 -12.45 -6.61
N GLY A 61 5.22 -11.16 -6.82
CA GLY A 61 4.20 -10.20 -7.17
C GLY A 61 4.68 -9.20 -8.21
N ARG A 62 3.78 -8.32 -8.64
CA ARG A 62 4.09 -7.24 -9.59
C ARG A 62 3.73 -5.90 -9.00
N LEU A 63 4.48 -4.90 -9.41
CA LEU A 63 4.36 -3.50 -9.00
C LEU A 63 4.07 -2.60 -10.22
N GLY A 64 4.06 -1.30 -9.99
CA GLY A 64 3.96 -0.28 -11.02
C GLY A 64 4.99 -0.46 -12.12
N LYS A 65 4.60 -0.22 -13.38
CA LYS A 65 5.48 -0.41 -14.56
C LYS A 65 6.76 0.44 -14.51
N SER A 66 6.72 1.56 -13.80
CA SER A 66 7.87 2.45 -13.58
C SER A 66 8.59 2.20 -12.24
N GLY A 67 8.30 1.08 -11.54
CA GLY A 67 8.89 0.72 -10.26
C GLY A 67 8.23 1.39 -9.07
N LEU A 68 9.03 1.88 -8.13
CA LEU A 68 8.61 2.45 -6.86
C LEU A 68 8.90 3.95 -6.78
N VAL A 69 8.22 4.59 -5.84
CA VAL A 69 8.47 5.97 -5.39
C VAL A 69 7.98 6.08 -3.95
N TRP A 70 8.52 7.00 -3.15
CA TRP A 70 8.05 7.17 -1.78
C TRP A 70 6.57 7.53 -1.71
N GLY A 71 5.84 6.77 -0.90
CA GLY A 71 4.40 6.95 -0.68
C GLY A 71 4.09 7.72 0.59
N LYS A 72 2.82 8.12 0.75
CA LYS A 72 2.28 8.74 1.95
C LYS A 72 1.57 7.67 2.79
N GLY A 73 2.24 7.19 3.82
CA GLY A 73 1.76 6.18 4.77
C GLY A 73 2.13 6.53 6.20
N LEU A 74 2.52 5.52 6.98
CA LEU A 74 2.93 5.68 8.38
C LEU A 74 4.39 6.12 8.52
N SER A 75 5.28 5.62 7.63
CA SER A 75 6.69 5.97 7.68
C SER A 75 6.95 7.37 7.14
N PRO A 76 7.97 8.07 7.67
CA PRO A 76 8.40 9.34 7.10
C PRO A 76 8.98 9.12 5.69
N VAL A 77 8.82 10.13 4.86
CA VAL A 77 9.51 10.23 3.57
C VAL A 77 10.85 10.91 3.82
N PRO A 78 11.97 10.35 3.32
CA PRO A 78 13.28 11.00 3.45
C PRO A 78 13.28 12.41 2.85
N ASN A 79 14.00 13.33 3.48
CA ASN A 79 14.10 14.70 2.99
C ASN A 79 14.65 14.75 1.55
N GLY A 80 13.99 15.52 0.70
CA GLY A 80 14.36 15.66 -0.71
C GLY A 80 14.00 14.46 -1.60
N ALA A 81 13.40 13.40 -1.06
CA ALA A 81 13.00 12.25 -1.86
C ALA A 81 11.79 12.57 -2.75
N VAL A 82 11.78 11.98 -3.94
CA VAL A 82 10.63 12.05 -4.85
C VAL A 82 9.46 11.27 -4.26
N THR A 83 8.26 11.87 -4.28
CA THR A 83 7.04 11.27 -3.75
C THR A 83 6.06 10.89 -4.84
N LYS A 84 5.16 9.97 -4.51
CA LYS A 84 4.10 9.48 -5.38
C LYS A 84 3.23 10.63 -5.93
N LYS A 85 2.95 10.54 -7.24
CA LYS A 85 2.00 11.41 -7.93
C LYS A 85 0.93 10.58 -8.64
N GLU A 86 -0.24 11.18 -8.84
CA GLU A 86 -1.29 10.55 -9.64
C GLU A 86 -0.77 10.25 -11.06
N GLY A 87 -1.04 9.04 -11.57
CA GLY A 87 -0.68 8.64 -12.93
C GLY A 87 0.81 8.36 -13.19
N ASP A 88 1.72 8.40 -12.18
CA ASP A 88 3.16 8.18 -12.36
C ASP A 88 3.56 6.72 -12.67
N ASN A 89 2.60 5.80 -12.60
CA ASN A 89 2.80 4.37 -12.80
C ASN A 89 3.82 3.72 -11.84
N ARG A 90 3.99 4.27 -10.64
CA ARG A 90 4.89 3.77 -9.60
C ARG A 90 4.09 3.27 -8.40
N SER A 91 4.53 2.19 -7.78
CA SER A 91 3.98 1.73 -6.51
C SER A 91 4.54 2.56 -5.35
N PRO A 92 3.70 2.94 -4.37
CA PRO A 92 4.18 3.68 -3.21
C PRO A 92 5.04 2.79 -2.32
N ALA A 93 6.28 3.22 -2.06
CA ALA A 93 7.19 2.63 -1.07
C ALA A 93 6.96 3.24 0.32
N GLY A 94 7.17 2.46 1.36
CA GLY A 94 6.99 2.87 2.76
C GLY A 94 6.23 1.84 3.59
N VAL A 95 5.60 2.31 4.66
CA VAL A 95 4.78 1.51 5.57
C VAL A 95 3.35 2.00 5.55
N PHE A 96 2.41 1.10 5.33
CA PHE A 96 0.98 1.40 5.19
C PHE A 96 0.16 0.48 6.07
N THR A 97 -0.99 0.94 6.55
CA THR A 97 -2.00 0.03 7.11
C THR A 97 -2.72 -0.70 5.98
N ILE A 98 -3.19 -1.91 6.27
CA ILE A 98 -4.05 -2.67 5.36
C ILE A 98 -5.49 -2.41 5.77
N GLY A 99 -6.30 -2.00 4.81
CA GLY A 99 -7.72 -1.68 5.00
C GLY A 99 -8.66 -2.82 4.66
N GLY A 100 -9.88 -2.47 4.24
CA GLY A 100 -10.92 -3.42 3.85
C GLY A 100 -10.66 -4.11 2.50
N ALA A 101 -11.51 -5.08 2.18
CA ALA A 101 -11.52 -5.80 0.93
C ALA A 101 -12.79 -5.51 0.11
N TRP A 102 -12.65 -5.58 -1.21
CA TRP A 102 -13.74 -5.45 -2.18
C TRP A 102 -13.63 -6.55 -3.22
N GLY A 103 -14.75 -7.04 -3.69
CA GLY A 103 -14.73 -8.09 -4.72
C GLY A 103 -16.08 -8.26 -5.41
N TYR A 104 -16.14 -9.17 -6.39
CA TYR A 104 -17.36 -9.41 -7.17
C TYR A 104 -18.25 -10.50 -6.55
N ASP A 105 -17.67 -11.39 -5.75
CA ASP A 105 -18.41 -12.45 -5.07
C ASP A 105 -19.30 -11.89 -3.95
N SER A 106 -20.39 -12.55 -3.65
CA SER A 106 -21.29 -12.15 -2.55
C SER A 106 -20.66 -12.36 -1.17
N ALA A 107 -19.77 -13.34 -1.05
CA ALA A 107 -19.02 -13.64 0.16
C ALA A 107 -17.64 -14.21 -0.21
N ILE A 108 -16.67 -14.02 0.69
CA ILE A 108 -15.32 -14.56 0.58
C ILE A 108 -14.87 -15.14 1.93
N ARG A 109 -13.89 -16.03 1.92
CA ARG A 109 -13.23 -16.48 3.15
C ARG A 109 -12.36 -15.35 3.72
N LYS A 110 -12.70 -14.84 4.90
CA LYS A 110 -12.00 -13.75 5.58
C LYS A 110 -12.19 -13.83 7.09
N ASN A 111 -11.39 -13.05 7.85
CA ASN A 111 -11.69 -12.77 9.25
C ASN A 111 -13.06 -12.06 9.35
N PRO A 112 -13.96 -12.47 10.27
CA PRO A 112 -15.26 -11.82 10.43
C PRO A 112 -15.18 -10.29 10.58
N SER A 113 -14.19 -9.79 11.31
CA SER A 113 -13.98 -8.36 11.56
C SER A 113 -13.36 -7.59 10.37
N LEU A 114 -12.84 -8.27 9.34
CA LEU A 114 -12.36 -7.59 8.15
C LEU A 114 -13.54 -7.08 7.34
N PHE A 115 -13.56 -5.78 7.06
CA PHE A 115 -14.57 -5.22 6.16
C PHE A 115 -14.47 -5.87 4.78
N TYR A 116 -15.59 -6.29 4.25
CA TYR A 116 -15.73 -6.75 2.87
C TYR A 116 -16.99 -6.18 2.23
N ARG A 117 -16.85 -5.71 1.00
CA ARG A 117 -17.98 -5.24 0.21
C ARG A 117 -18.01 -5.91 -1.16
N LYS A 118 -19.15 -6.47 -1.54
CA LYS A 118 -19.45 -6.86 -2.91
C LYS A 118 -19.55 -5.61 -3.76
N VAL A 119 -18.69 -5.51 -4.78
CA VAL A 119 -18.67 -4.38 -5.71
C VAL A 119 -19.82 -4.50 -6.71
N THR A 120 -20.55 -3.41 -6.87
CA THR A 120 -21.60 -3.22 -7.87
C THR A 120 -21.18 -2.17 -8.89
N SER A 121 -22.01 -1.89 -9.89
CA SER A 121 -21.84 -0.77 -10.83
C SER A 121 -21.79 0.59 -10.13
N ARG A 122 -22.45 0.71 -8.95
CA ARG A 122 -22.57 1.95 -8.17
C ARG A 122 -21.39 2.23 -7.26
N ASP A 123 -20.46 1.30 -7.13
CA ASP A 123 -19.25 1.49 -6.32
C ASP A 123 -18.18 2.22 -7.11
N LEU A 124 -17.84 3.41 -6.66
CA LEU A 124 -16.76 4.23 -7.18
C LEU A 124 -15.57 4.24 -6.23
N TRP A 125 -14.35 4.29 -6.78
CA TRP A 125 -13.18 4.77 -6.06
C TRP A 125 -12.72 6.02 -6.75
N VAL A 126 -12.82 7.17 -6.05
CA VAL A 126 -12.63 8.47 -6.69
C VAL A 126 -11.14 8.77 -6.89
N GLU A 127 -10.72 8.80 -8.15
CA GLU A 127 -9.33 9.07 -8.58
C GLU A 127 -9.16 10.51 -9.12
N ASP A 128 -10.23 11.32 -9.11
CA ASP A 128 -10.20 12.71 -9.53
C ASP A 128 -9.66 13.62 -8.42
N PRO A 129 -8.46 14.22 -8.59
CA PRO A 129 -7.85 15.07 -7.56
C PRO A 129 -8.65 16.35 -7.24
N ALA A 130 -9.55 16.77 -8.12
CA ALA A 130 -10.42 17.93 -7.89
C ALA A 130 -11.63 17.60 -7.00
N SER A 131 -11.90 16.32 -6.80
CA SER A 131 -13.03 15.89 -5.97
C SER A 131 -12.69 15.94 -4.47
N PRO A 132 -13.62 16.46 -3.62
CA PRO A 132 -13.46 16.39 -2.16
C PRO A 132 -13.51 14.94 -1.63
N LYS A 133 -13.90 13.98 -2.48
CA LYS A 133 -13.91 12.53 -2.19
C LYS A 133 -12.70 11.80 -2.78
N TYR A 134 -11.68 12.52 -3.23
CA TYR A 134 -10.46 11.92 -3.78
C TYR A 134 -9.92 10.80 -2.87
N ASN A 135 -9.55 9.68 -3.49
CA ASN A 135 -9.06 8.46 -2.85
C ASN A 135 -10.01 7.84 -1.81
N GLN A 136 -11.31 7.92 -2.05
CA GLN A 136 -12.34 7.33 -1.19
C GLN A 136 -13.32 6.49 -2.00
N ASN A 137 -13.89 5.48 -1.33
CA ASN A 137 -15.04 4.73 -1.87
C ASN A 137 -16.30 5.60 -1.74
N VAL A 138 -17.02 5.75 -2.84
CA VAL A 138 -18.33 6.40 -2.91
C VAL A 138 -19.32 5.42 -3.49
N ILE A 139 -20.49 5.34 -2.90
CA ILE A 139 -21.59 4.49 -3.38
C ILE A 139 -22.67 5.42 -3.92
N LEU A 140 -22.97 5.30 -5.21
CA LEU A 140 -24.04 6.05 -5.83
C LEU A 140 -25.41 5.47 -5.43
N ASP A 141 -26.39 6.33 -5.31
CA ASP A 141 -27.81 5.97 -5.11
C ASP A 141 -28.52 5.61 -6.43
N HIS A 142 -27.86 5.83 -7.56
CA HIS A 142 -28.32 5.55 -8.93
C HIS A 142 -27.24 4.76 -9.72
N GLU A 143 -27.58 4.31 -10.93
CA GLU A 143 -26.60 3.74 -11.86
C GLU A 143 -25.73 4.83 -12.47
N PRO A 144 -24.41 4.61 -12.68
CA PRO A 144 -23.49 5.60 -13.22
C PRO A 144 -23.99 6.17 -14.56
N ALA A 145 -24.32 7.45 -14.58
CA ALA A 145 -24.88 8.14 -15.74
C ALA A 145 -23.82 8.96 -16.50
N THR A 146 -22.99 9.70 -15.77
CA THR A 146 -21.98 10.60 -16.34
C THR A 146 -20.70 9.88 -16.76
N ALA A 147 -19.93 10.47 -17.67
CA ALA A 147 -18.61 9.96 -18.05
C ALA A 147 -17.64 9.93 -16.85
N TRP A 148 -17.76 10.91 -15.94
CA TRP A 148 -16.96 10.98 -14.73
C TRP A 148 -17.25 9.76 -13.81
N GLU A 149 -18.52 9.49 -13.51
CA GLU A 149 -18.92 8.34 -12.67
C GLU A 149 -18.46 7.01 -13.27
N LYS A 150 -18.67 6.82 -14.58
CA LYS A 150 -18.24 5.61 -15.29
C LYS A 150 -16.73 5.39 -15.21
N LYS A 151 -15.94 6.47 -15.26
CA LYS A 151 -14.48 6.42 -15.13
C LYS A 151 -14.03 6.01 -13.74
N GLN A 152 -14.78 6.37 -12.69
CA GLN A 152 -14.43 6.08 -11.29
C GLN A 152 -14.91 4.70 -10.81
N GLN A 153 -15.57 3.91 -11.63
CA GLN A 153 -16.14 2.62 -11.23
C GLN A 153 -15.08 1.64 -10.75
N MET A 154 -15.32 1.04 -9.59
CA MET A 154 -14.49 -0.06 -9.07
C MET A 154 -14.68 -1.37 -9.85
N LYS A 155 -15.85 -1.56 -10.46
CA LYS A 155 -16.18 -2.74 -11.25
C LYS A 155 -15.68 -2.59 -12.67
N GLN A 156 -14.55 -3.21 -12.98
CA GLN A 156 -13.88 -3.10 -14.28
C GLN A 156 -14.15 -4.30 -15.20
N ASN A 157 -15.03 -5.24 -14.83
CA ASN A 157 -15.44 -6.42 -15.59
C ASN A 157 -14.26 -7.31 -16.05
N ASP A 158 -13.18 -7.34 -15.27
CA ASP A 158 -12.01 -8.21 -15.46
C ASP A 158 -11.73 -9.05 -14.20
N ASP A 159 -11.01 -10.17 -14.35
CA ASP A 159 -10.64 -11.00 -13.20
C ASP A 159 -9.64 -10.30 -12.28
N ALA A 160 -8.78 -9.42 -12.80
CA ALA A 160 -7.77 -8.73 -12.01
C ALA A 160 -8.37 -7.90 -10.87
N HIS A 161 -9.53 -7.29 -11.08
CA HIS A 161 -10.23 -6.48 -10.09
C HIS A 161 -11.38 -7.21 -9.39
N SER A 162 -11.54 -8.52 -9.66
CA SER A 162 -12.58 -9.34 -9.02
C SER A 162 -12.36 -9.53 -7.51
N LEU A 163 -11.16 -9.25 -7.02
CA LEU A 163 -10.81 -9.25 -5.58
C LEU A 163 -9.71 -8.23 -5.32
N LYS A 164 -9.93 -7.34 -4.34
CA LYS A 164 -9.02 -6.26 -3.95
C LYS A 164 -8.92 -6.17 -2.44
N LEU A 165 -7.73 -5.77 -1.94
CA LEU A 165 -7.49 -5.45 -0.53
C LEU A 165 -6.78 -4.09 -0.48
N PHE A 166 -7.32 -3.13 0.27
CA PHE A 166 -6.84 -1.74 0.26
C PHE A 166 -5.49 -1.59 0.95
N ILE A 167 -4.60 -0.86 0.30
CA ILE A 167 -3.34 -0.35 0.86
C ILE A 167 -3.56 1.12 1.19
N ALA A 168 -3.50 1.49 2.47
CA ALA A 168 -3.83 2.84 2.92
C ALA A 168 -2.72 3.85 2.60
N HIS A 169 -2.36 3.94 1.32
CA HIS A 169 -1.55 5.02 0.77
C HIS A 169 -2.41 6.25 0.55
N ASN A 170 -1.95 7.42 1.02
CA ASN A 170 -2.67 8.70 0.87
C ASN A 170 -4.15 8.61 1.27
N ALA A 171 -4.44 7.86 2.33
CA ALA A 171 -5.79 7.56 2.79
C ALA A 171 -6.32 8.64 3.77
N PRO A 172 -7.65 8.76 3.93
CA PRO A 172 -8.25 9.60 4.96
C PRO A 172 -7.66 9.32 6.36
N PRO A 173 -7.63 10.31 7.27
CA PRO A 173 -8.22 11.65 7.12
C PRO A 173 -7.33 12.65 6.36
N ASN A 174 -6.07 12.35 6.07
CA ASN A 174 -5.06 13.30 5.59
C ASN A 174 -4.76 13.11 4.09
N VAL A 175 -5.78 13.00 3.27
CA VAL A 175 -5.64 12.86 1.81
C VAL A 175 -5.05 14.13 1.20
N VAL A 176 -4.05 13.96 0.35
CA VAL A 176 -3.44 15.05 -0.43
C VAL A 176 -3.81 14.87 -1.90
N PRO A 177 -4.46 15.84 -2.54
CA PRO A 177 -4.74 15.79 -3.97
C PRO A 177 -3.48 15.55 -4.80
N ASN A 178 -3.58 14.80 -5.89
CA ASN A 178 -2.48 14.42 -6.79
C ASN A 178 -1.36 13.56 -6.16
N ALA A 179 -1.44 13.16 -4.89
CA ALA A 179 -0.42 12.30 -4.27
C ALA A 179 -0.64 10.79 -4.51
N GLY A 180 -1.47 10.43 -5.46
CA GLY A 180 -1.81 9.07 -5.84
C GLY A 180 -3.04 8.52 -5.10
N SER A 181 -3.83 7.74 -5.79
CA SER A 181 -5.09 7.16 -5.33
C SER A 181 -5.22 5.70 -5.76
N SER A 182 -6.24 5.01 -5.26
CA SER A 182 -6.68 3.69 -5.73
C SER A 182 -5.57 2.62 -5.66
N ILE A 183 -4.80 2.61 -4.57
CA ILE A 183 -3.71 1.64 -4.38
C ILE A 183 -4.23 0.42 -3.61
N PHE A 184 -4.19 -0.73 -4.29
CA PHE A 184 -4.69 -2.00 -3.76
C PHE A 184 -3.71 -3.15 -3.96
N PHE A 185 -3.87 -4.21 -3.19
CA PHE A 185 -3.54 -5.54 -3.64
C PHE A 185 -4.66 -6.03 -4.54
N HIS A 186 -4.34 -6.60 -5.69
CA HIS A 186 -5.32 -7.25 -6.56
C HIS A 186 -4.69 -8.42 -7.34
N ILE A 187 -5.50 -9.15 -8.09
CA ILE A 187 -5.02 -10.29 -8.87
C ILE A 187 -4.16 -9.78 -10.04
N TRP A 188 -3.05 -10.41 -10.30
CA TRP A 188 -2.18 -10.04 -11.41
C TRP A 188 -2.79 -10.34 -12.78
N ARG A 189 -2.28 -9.70 -13.82
CA ARG A 189 -2.67 -9.92 -15.21
C ARG A 189 -1.61 -10.73 -15.93
N GLY A 190 -2.05 -11.54 -16.93
CA GLY A 190 -1.16 -12.32 -17.78
C GLY A 190 -0.26 -13.29 -17.02
N GLY A 191 -0.78 -13.95 -15.96
CA GLY A 191 0.03 -14.87 -15.15
C GLY A 191 1.24 -14.20 -14.49
N GLY A 192 1.14 -12.92 -14.13
CA GLY A 192 2.23 -12.16 -13.51
C GLY A 192 3.25 -11.57 -14.50
N THR A 193 2.98 -11.58 -15.80
CA THR A 193 3.87 -10.95 -16.79
C THR A 193 3.66 -9.44 -16.90
N LYS A 194 2.45 -8.94 -16.59
CA LYS A 194 2.10 -7.52 -16.76
C LYS A 194 2.27 -6.75 -15.46
N PRO A 195 3.01 -5.61 -15.47
CA PRO A 195 3.08 -4.69 -14.33
C PRO A 195 1.77 -3.88 -14.20
N THR A 196 1.69 -3.07 -13.15
CA THR A 196 0.51 -2.26 -12.80
C THR A 196 0.72 -0.76 -13.07
N ALA A 197 -0.31 0.03 -12.77
CA ALA A 197 -0.20 1.50 -12.71
C ALA A 197 0.24 2.02 -11.32
N GLY A 198 0.44 1.13 -10.34
CA GLY A 198 0.84 1.50 -8.97
C GLY A 198 0.43 0.49 -7.90
N CYS A 199 -0.56 -0.35 -8.17
CA CYS A 199 -1.00 -1.42 -7.27
C CYS A 199 0.08 -2.50 -7.09
N THR A 200 -0.05 -3.30 -6.03
CA THR A 200 0.72 -4.52 -5.82
C THR A 200 -0.14 -5.73 -6.18
N THR A 201 0.35 -6.62 -7.05
CA THR A 201 -0.45 -7.75 -7.51
C THR A 201 0.22 -9.09 -7.26
N MET A 202 -0.60 -10.12 -7.15
CA MET A 202 -0.20 -11.50 -6.94
C MET A 202 -1.22 -12.47 -7.53
N GLU A 203 -0.93 -13.76 -7.50
CA GLU A 203 -1.89 -14.81 -7.88
C GLU A 203 -3.18 -14.75 -7.04
N LYS A 204 -4.30 -15.08 -7.66
CA LYS A 204 -5.61 -15.11 -6.99
C LYS A 204 -5.61 -15.98 -5.71
N PRO A 205 -5.08 -17.22 -5.72
CA PRO A 205 -5.02 -18.03 -4.50
C PRO A 205 -4.18 -17.38 -3.40
N ARG A 206 -3.10 -16.68 -3.73
CA ARG A 206 -2.26 -15.96 -2.75
C ARG A 206 -2.99 -14.76 -2.17
N LEU A 207 -3.69 -13.98 -2.97
CA LEU A 207 -4.50 -12.87 -2.49
C LEU A 207 -5.65 -13.35 -1.58
N GLN A 208 -6.35 -14.42 -1.97
CA GLN A 208 -7.37 -15.06 -1.15
C GLN A 208 -6.80 -15.56 0.19
N TRP A 209 -5.61 -16.16 0.15
CA TRP A 209 -4.92 -16.61 1.35
C TRP A 209 -4.56 -15.44 2.27
N VAL A 210 -4.00 -14.33 1.73
CA VAL A 210 -3.69 -13.12 2.50
C VAL A 210 -4.97 -12.56 3.15
N ILE A 211 -6.05 -12.37 2.38
CA ILE A 211 -7.32 -11.83 2.90
C ILE A 211 -7.89 -12.73 4.00
N SER A 212 -7.78 -14.05 3.86
CA SER A 212 -8.25 -15.00 4.88
C SER A 212 -7.47 -14.92 6.20
N ARG A 213 -6.24 -14.39 6.16
CA ARG A 213 -5.33 -14.26 7.31
C ARG A 213 -5.35 -12.88 7.96
N ILE A 214 -5.68 -11.84 7.19
CA ILE A 214 -5.73 -10.47 7.72
C ILE A 214 -6.74 -10.38 8.86
N ASP A 215 -6.23 -9.99 10.02
CA ASP A 215 -7.01 -9.75 11.23
C ASP A 215 -6.89 -8.27 11.63
N PRO A 216 -7.95 -7.47 11.49
CA PRO A 216 -7.95 -6.06 11.87
C PRO A 216 -7.50 -5.80 13.30
N ALA A 217 -7.80 -6.73 14.25
CA ALA A 217 -7.37 -6.61 15.64
C ALA A 217 -5.85 -6.68 15.82
N LYS A 218 -5.13 -7.27 14.86
CA LYS A 218 -3.66 -7.35 14.82
C LYS A 218 -3.01 -6.14 14.18
N ASN A 219 -3.77 -5.11 13.80
CA ASN A 219 -3.30 -3.89 13.13
C ASN A 219 -2.34 -4.20 11.96
N PRO A 220 -2.81 -4.89 10.90
CA PRO A 220 -1.99 -5.41 9.83
C PRO A 220 -1.34 -4.28 9.03
N LEU A 221 -0.06 -4.47 8.68
CA LEU A 221 0.74 -3.52 7.93
C LEU A 221 1.18 -4.09 6.58
N TYR A 222 1.42 -3.21 5.64
CA TYR A 222 2.18 -3.46 4.43
C TYR A 222 3.45 -2.63 4.44
N VAL A 223 4.60 -3.28 4.33
CA VAL A 223 5.91 -2.66 4.11
C VAL A 223 6.31 -2.94 2.67
N LEU A 224 6.58 -1.89 1.89
CA LEU A 224 7.11 -2.03 0.53
C LEU A 224 8.37 -1.18 0.38
N LEU A 225 9.50 -1.80 0.16
CA LEU A 225 10.79 -1.13 0.00
C LEU A 225 11.68 -1.86 -1.03
N PRO A 226 12.59 -1.13 -1.71
CA PRO A 226 13.72 -1.77 -2.37
C PRO A 226 14.60 -2.51 -1.38
N ALA A 227 15.29 -3.57 -1.82
CA ALA A 227 16.12 -4.42 -0.96
C ALA A 227 17.15 -3.64 -0.14
N ALA A 228 17.85 -2.68 -0.76
CA ALA A 228 18.82 -1.84 -0.07
C ALA A 228 18.18 -0.98 1.04
N ASP A 229 17.03 -0.36 0.74
CA ASP A 229 16.29 0.45 1.73
C ASP A 229 15.68 -0.41 2.83
N TYR A 230 15.18 -1.60 2.50
CA TYR A 230 14.70 -2.56 3.49
C TYR A 230 15.80 -2.90 4.50
N GLN A 231 17.00 -3.23 4.04
CA GLN A 231 18.14 -3.53 4.93
C GLN A 231 18.55 -2.29 5.73
N LYS A 232 18.60 -1.11 5.10
CA LYS A 232 18.94 0.16 5.76
C LYS A 232 18.00 0.48 6.93
N TYR A 233 16.69 0.28 6.74
CA TYR A 233 15.69 0.65 7.74
C TYR A 233 15.31 -0.50 8.68
N LYS A 234 15.72 -1.74 8.40
CA LYS A 234 15.27 -2.93 9.12
C LYS A 234 15.39 -2.81 10.64
N ALA A 235 16.55 -2.47 11.14
CA ALA A 235 16.79 -2.34 12.57
C ALA A 235 16.07 -1.12 13.16
N ALA A 236 16.23 0.05 12.55
CA ALA A 236 15.68 1.31 13.05
C ALA A 236 14.15 1.31 13.08
N TRP A 237 13.51 0.72 12.07
CA TRP A 237 12.04 0.65 11.98
C TRP A 237 11.47 -0.61 12.64
N LYS A 238 12.29 -1.48 13.18
CA LYS A 238 11.91 -2.80 13.76
C LYS A 238 11.09 -3.65 12.78
N LEU A 239 11.53 -3.68 11.51
CA LEU A 239 10.89 -4.47 10.45
C LEU A 239 11.07 -5.96 10.71
N PRO A 240 10.17 -6.81 10.15
CA PRO A 240 10.31 -8.26 10.14
C PRO A 240 11.64 -8.76 9.63
#